data_ea76cb5ddb2ce7790c50677c3842323e
#
_entry.id   ea76cb5ddb2ce7790c50677c3842323e
#
_cell.length_a   1.000
_cell.length_b   1.000
_cell.length_c   1.000
_cell.angle_alpha   90.00
_cell.angle_beta   90.00
_cell.angle_gamma   90.00
#
_symmetry.space_group_name_H-M   'P 1'
#
loop_
_entity.id
_entity.type
_entity.pdbx_description
1 polymer ?
#
loop_
_entity_poly.entity_id
_entity_poly.type
_entity_poly.pdbx_seq_one_letter_code
_entity_poly.pdbx_strand_id
1 'polypeptide(L)'
;LTDVEQIARDSRLQTERISEVCACGNQMPVGKIQSIGIKEEFRSLGLAGQLVRFALTQLAEKGASETFIICWNIRGQIPLGKVLRECHFTHLATAKMIWYDKKALYCPYCKGRCKCDAEVFIRNLV
;
A
#
# COMPACT_ATOMS: atom_id res chain seq x y z
N LEU A 1 -2.95 -4.44 -11.72
CA LEU A 1 -1.52 -4.77 -11.90
C LEU A 1 -0.70 -3.54 -12.27
N THR A 2 0.56 -3.55 -11.90
CA THR A 2 1.50 -2.48 -12.20
C THR A 2 2.92 -3.06 -12.29
N ASP A 3 3.94 -2.23 -12.24
CA ASP A 3 5.33 -2.65 -12.26
C ASP A 3 6.14 -1.96 -11.15
N VAL A 4 7.38 -2.44 -10.97
CA VAL A 4 8.28 -1.95 -9.94
C VAL A 4 8.57 -0.45 -10.10
N GLU A 5 8.70 0.02 -11.33
CA GLU A 5 8.98 1.44 -11.58
C GLU A 5 7.82 2.34 -11.16
N GLN A 6 6.58 1.89 -11.39
CA GLN A 6 5.40 2.63 -10.95
C GLN A 6 5.30 2.68 -9.43
N ILE A 7 5.61 1.56 -8.75
CA ILE A 7 5.65 1.55 -7.29
C ILE A 7 6.71 2.52 -6.78
N ALA A 8 7.88 2.57 -7.41
CA ALA A 8 8.94 3.52 -7.05
C ALA A 8 8.47 4.97 -7.19
N ARG A 9 7.79 5.30 -8.29
CA ARG A 9 7.23 6.63 -8.50
C ARG A 9 6.18 6.98 -7.45
N ASP A 10 5.26 6.06 -7.18
CA ASP A 10 4.16 6.28 -6.24
C ASP A 10 4.64 6.45 -4.80
N SER A 11 5.66 5.71 -4.41
CA SER A 11 6.22 5.73 -3.05
C SER A 11 7.38 6.67 -2.87
N ARG A 12 7.94 7.18 -3.98
CA ARG A 12 9.18 7.99 -4.02
C ARG A 12 10.40 7.26 -3.45
N LEU A 13 10.37 5.94 -3.47
CA LEU A 13 11.52 5.11 -3.15
C LEU A 13 12.32 4.86 -4.43
N GLN A 14 13.59 4.52 -4.26
CA GLN A 14 14.43 4.13 -5.40
C GLN A 14 14.00 2.76 -5.93
N THR A 15 14.06 2.59 -7.25
CA THR A 15 13.67 1.33 -7.89
C THR A 15 14.45 0.15 -7.34
N GLU A 16 15.75 0.32 -7.08
CA GLU A 16 16.62 -0.72 -6.55
C GLU A 16 16.13 -1.23 -5.21
N ARG A 17 15.63 -0.33 -4.36
CA ARG A 17 15.12 -0.73 -3.05
C ARG A 17 13.90 -1.64 -3.16
N ILE A 18 13.05 -1.39 -4.14
CA ILE A 18 11.86 -2.22 -4.37
C ILE A 18 12.27 -3.54 -5.01
N SER A 19 13.19 -3.50 -5.97
CA SER A 19 13.68 -4.69 -6.67
C SER A 19 14.35 -5.69 -5.73
N GLU A 20 15.03 -5.21 -4.69
CA GLU A 20 15.71 -6.05 -3.71
C GLU A 20 14.76 -7.02 -2.99
N VAL A 21 13.49 -6.63 -2.82
CA VAL A 21 12.51 -7.43 -2.07
C VAL A 21 11.57 -8.21 -2.98
N CYS A 22 11.63 -8.01 -4.29
CA CYS A 22 10.80 -8.74 -5.24
C CYS A 22 11.44 -10.07 -5.59
N ALA A 23 10.69 -11.16 -5.40
CA ALA A 23 11.19 -12.53 -5.60
C ALA A 23 11.65 -12.79 -7.03
N CYS A 24 11.00 -12.17 -8.02
CA CYS A 24 11.29 -12.39 -9.44
C CYS A 24 11.98 -11.17 -10.09
N GLY A 25 12.50 -10.24 -9.28
CA GLY A 25 13.10 -9.01 -9.77
C GLY A 25 12.09 -8.14 -10.51
N ASN A 26 12.51 -7.53 -11.61
CA ASN A 26 11.66 -6.61 -12.38
C ASN A 26 10.92 -7.29 -13.53
N GLN A 27 11.00 -8.59 -13.66
CA GLN A 27 10.50 -9.31 -14.83
C GLN A 27 9.02 -9.65 -14.75
N MET A 28 8.46 -9.72 -13.55
CA MET A 28 7.05 -10.05 -13.35
C MET A 28 6.26 -8.82 -12.93
N PRO A 29 4.96 -8.76 -13.29
CA PRO A 29 4.12 -7.67 -12.80
C PRO A 29 3.94 -7.77 -11.29
N VAL A 30 3.72 -6.63 -10.67
CA VAL A 30 3.38 -6.55 -9.24
C VAL A 30 1.97 -5.99 -9.09
N GLY A 31 1.36 -6.27 -7.95
CA GLY A 31 0.07 -5.72 -7.61
C GLY A 31 0.19 -4.50 -6.73
N LYS A 32 -0.78 -3.62 -6.81
CA LYS A 32 -0.91 -2.51 -5.87
C LYS A 32 -2.36 -2.41 -5.44
N ILE A 33 -2.59 -2.40 -4.13
CA ILE A 33 -3.88 -2.05 -3.57
C ILE A 33 -3.88 -0.53 -3.40
N GLN A 34 -4.67 0.15 -4.23
CA GLN A 34 -4.65 1.61 -4.31
C GLN A 34 -5.31 2.24 -3.10
N SER A 35 -6.49 1.73 -2.70
CA SER A 35 -7.23 2.23 -1.56
C SER A 35 -8.29 1.23 -1.11
N ILE A 36 -8.69 1.33 0.15
CA ILE A 36 -9.77 0.54 0.72
C ILE A 36 -10.71 1.49 1.45
N GLY A 37 -12.00 1.42 1.12
CA GLY A 37 -13.00 2.22 1.79
C GLY A 37 -14.12 1.34 2.35
N ILE A 38 -14.47 1.56 3.61
CA ILE A 38 -15.58 0.89 4.27
C ILE A 38 -16.54 1.97 4.77
N LYS A 39 -17.83 1.86 4.40
CA LYS A 39 -18.83 2.76 4.94
C LYS A 39 -18.85 2.68 6.47
N GLU A 40 -19.06 3.81 7.12
CA GLU A 40 -18.98 3.90 8.59
C GLU A 40 -19.85 2.86 9.29
N GLU A 41 -21.09 2.66 8.83
CA GLU A 41 -22.03 1.70 9.43
C GLU A 41 -21.58 0.23 9.31
N PHE A 42 -20.63 -0.06 8.43
CA PHE A 42 -20.12 -1.41 8.21
C PHE A 42 -18.70 -1.62 8.75
N ARG A 43 -18.15 -0.64 9.46
CA ARG A 43 -16.80 -0.77 10.04
C ARG A 43 -16.81 -1.72 11.24
N SER A 44 -15.63 -2.23 11.58
CA SER A 44 -15.42 -3.17 12.71
C SER A 44 -16.07 -4.52 12.53
N LEU A 45 -16.42 -4.91 11.30
CA LEU A 45 -16.99 -6.21 10.96
C LEU A 45 -15.99 -7.12 10.23
N GLY A 46 -14.72 -6.74 10.20
CA GLY A 46 -13.69 -7.52 9.51
C GLY A 46 -13.70 -7.41 7.99
N LEU A 47 -14.45 -6.48 7.43
CA LEU A 47 -14.61 -6.35 5.98
C LEU A 47 -13.32 -5.91 5.28
N ALA A 48 -12.51 -5.06 5.93
CA ALA A 48 -11.23 -4.62 5.34
C ALA A 48 -10.32 -5.82 5.11
N GLY A 49 -10.22 -6.73 6.09
CA GLY A 49 -9.43 -7.96 5.93
C GLY A 49 -9.94 -8.85 4.83
N GLN A 50 -11.25 -8.98 4.70
CA GLN A 50 -11.86 -9.76 3.62
C GLN A 50 -11.56 -9.16 2.25
N LEU A 51 -11.63 -7.82 2.13
CA LEU A 51 -11.31 -7.13 0.87
C LEU A 51 -9.83 -7.30 0.49
N VAL A 52 -8.93 -7.19 1.46
CA VAL A 52 -7.50 -7.41 1.21
C VAL A 52 -7.26 -8.83 0.73
N ARG A 53 -7.81 -9.82 1.41
CA ARG A 53 -7.65 -11.23 1.01
C ARG A 53 -8.22 -11.50 -0.37
N PHE A 54 -9.37 -10.92 -0.70
CA PHE A 54 -9.96 -11.03 -2.03
C PHE A 54 -9.03 -10.41 -3.08
N ALA A 55 -8.50 -9.23 -2.83
CA ALA A 55 -7.57 -8.56 -3.74
C ALA A 55 -6.30 -9.37 -3.96
N LEU A 56 -5.76 -9.96 -2.89
CA LEU A 56 -4.57 -10.82 -2.99
C LEU A 56 -4.81 -12.03 -3.88
N THR A 57 -5.96 -12.67 -3.74
CA THR A 57 -6.33 -13.81 -4.59
C THR A 57 -6.43 -13.39 -6.05
N GLN A 58 -7.09 -12.27 -6.33
CA GLN A 58 -7.23 -11.76 -7.70
C GLN A 58 -5.88 -11.39 -8.32
N LEU A 59 -5.00 -10.75 -7.56
CA LEU A 59 -3.68 -10.36 -8.06
C LEU A 59 -2.80 -11.59 -8.34
N ALA A 60 -2.85 -12.61 -7.47
CA ALA A 60 -2.14 -13.85 -7.70
C ALA A 60 -2.61 -14.55 -8.98
N GLU A 61 -3.93 -14.59 -9.20
CA GLU A 61 -4.51 -15.17 -10.42
C GLU A 61 -4.07 -14.43 -11.68
N LYS A 62 -3.84 -13.13 -11.58
CA LYS A 62 -3.37 -12.29 -12.69
C LYS A 62 -1.86 -12.34 -12.89
N GLY A 63 -1.15 -13.11 -12.10
CA GLY A 63 0.28 -13.32 -12.27
C GLY A 63 1.18 -12.36 -11.52
N ALA A 64 0.66 -11.59 -10.58
CA ALA A 64 1.49 -10.71 -9.76
C ALA A 64 2.41 -11.51 -8.85
N SER A 65 3.67 -11.12 -8.77
CA SER A 65 4.64 -11.77 -7.89
C SER A 65 4.55 -11.27 -6.45
N GLU A 66 4.27 -10.00 -6.28
CA GLU A 66 4.10 -9.34 -4.98
C GLU A 66 2.95 -8.36 -5.04
N THR A 67 2.48 -7.97 -3.85
CA THR A 67 1.48 -6.91 -3.69
C THR A 67 2.06 -5.82 -2.80
N PHE A 68 1.92 -4.57 -3.24
CA PHE A 68 2.31 -3.39 -2.48
C PHE A 68 1.09 -2.61 -2.04
N ILE A 69 1.18 -1.98 -0.88
CA ILE A 69 0.21 -0.98 -0.45
C ILE A 69 0.96 0.19 0.20
N ILE A 70 0.55 1.40 -0.14
CA ILE A 70 1.12 2.63 0.39
C ILE A 70 0.05 3.26 1.28
N CYS A 71 0.29 3.30 2.58
CA CYS A 71 -0.68 3.71 3.58
C CYS A 71 -0.30 5.03 4.23
N TRP A 72 -1.31 5.76 4.71
CA TRP A 72 -1.09 6.91 5.59
C TRP A 72 -0.54 6.46 6.94
N ASN A 73 0.47 7.18 7.42
CA ASN A 73 0.89 7.18 8.81
C ASN A 73 0.40 8.49 9.40
N ILE A 74 -0.61 8.41 10.26
CA ILE A 74 -1.24 9.57 10.88
C ILE A 74 -0.69 9.71 12.29
N ARG A 75 0.35 10.53 12.43
CA ARG A 75 0.97 10.80 13.74
C ARG A 75 1.37 9.52 14.48
N GLY A 76 1.98 8.58 13.76
CA GLY A 76 2.43 7.32 14.31
C GLY A 76 1.39 6.20 14.24
N GLN A 77 0.18 6.47 13.76
CA GLN A 77 -0.86 5.45 13.62
C GLN A 77 -1.11 5.14 12.15
N ILE A 78 -1.17 3.85 11.85
CA ILE A 78 -1.46 3.35 10.51
C ILE A 78 -2.83 2.67 10.57
N PRO A 79 -3.91 3.29 10.02
CA PRO A 79 -5.26 2.74 10.14
C PRO A 79 -5.39 1.29 9.66
N LEU A 80 -4.68 0.92 8.60
CA LEU A 80 -4.70 -0.44 8.05
C LEU A 80 -3.67 -1.36 8.68
N GLY A 81 -2.88 -0.89 9.64
CA GLY A 81 -1.74 -1.64 10.18
C GLY A 81 -2.11 -3.02 10.72
N LYS A 82 -3.20 -3.12 11.48
CA LYS A 82 -3.65 -4.40 12.03
C LYS A 82 -4.06 -5.38 10.92
N VAL A 83 -4.85 -4.91 9.95
CA VAL A 83 -5.31 -5.73 8.82
C VAL A 83 -4.13 -6.23 8.00
N LEU A 84 -3.16 -5.36 7.74
CA LEU A 84 -1.97 -5.73 6.97
C LEU A 84 -1.13 -6.77 7.70
N ARG A 85 -0.98 -6.65 9.01
CA ARG A 85 -0.28 -7.68 9.80
C ARG A 85 -1.01 -9.01 9.75
N GLU A 86 -2.33 -9.01 9.91
CA GLU A 86 -3.16 -10.22 9.84
C GLU A 86 -3.11 -10.87 8.45
N CYS A 87 -2.93 -10.08 7.40
CA CYS A 87 -2.79 -10.57 6.04
C CYS A 87 -1.33 -10.82 5.64
N HIS A 88 -0.41 -10.84 6.60
CA HIS A 88 1.01 -11.20 6.44
C HIS A 88 1.81 -10.25 5.55
N PHE A 89 1.44 -8.98 5.52
CA PHE A 89 2.27 -7.95 4.90
C PHE A 89 3.47 -7.64 5.78
N THR A 90 4.57 -7.28 5.14
CA THR A 90 5.81 -6.85 5.80
C THR A 90 6.03 -5.36 5.50
N HIS A 91 6.43 -4.60 6.52
CA HIS A 91 6.78 -3.19 6.33
C HIS A 91 8.10 -3.09 5.57
N LEU A 92 8.10 -2.33 4.48
CA LEU A 92 9.28 -2.12 3.65
C LEU A 92 10.00 -0.83 3.98
N ALA A 93 9.30 0.29 4.03
CA ALA A 93 9.91 1.59 4.21
C ALA A 93 8.91 2.66 4.60
N THR A 94 9.42 3.77 5.13
CA THR A 94 8.67 5.00 5.37
C THR A 94 9.11 6.03 4.34
N ALA A 95 8.15 6.67 3.67
CA ALA A 95 8.40 7.78 2.76
C ALA A 95 7.79 9.05 3.35
N LYS A 96 8.62 10.08 3.52
CA LYS A 96 8.23 11.30 4.22
C LYS A 96 7.39 12.21 3.33
N MET A 97 6.19 12.56 3.80
CA MET A 97 5.32 13.61 3.25
C MET A 97 5.17 13.58 1.73
N ILE A 98 5.02 12.38 1.14
CA ILE A 98 4.97 12.22 -0.33
C ILE A 98 3.75 12.88 -0.98
N TRP A 99 2.71 13.18 -0.21
CA TRP A 99 1.50 13.81 -0.72
C TRP A 99 1.48 15.34 -0.52
N TYR A 100 2.52 15.91 0.10
CA TYR A 100 2.55 17.33 0.44
C TYR A 100 2.50 18.24 -0.78
N ASP A 101 3.19 17.87 -1.86
CA ASP A 101 3.18 18.67 -3.11
C ASP A 101 1.92 18.45 -3.97
N LYS A 102 1.05 17.54 -3.60
CA LYS A 102 -0.24 17.36 -4.29
C LYS A 102 -1.24 18.37 -3.73
N LYS A 103 -1.16 19.61 -4.19
CA LYS A 103 -1.92 20.73 -3.64
C LYS A 103 -3.44 20.54 -3.72
N ALA A 104 -3.91 19.82 -4.74
CA ALA A 104 -5.33 19.55 -4.93
C ALA A 104 -5.86 18.44 -4.01
N LEU A 105 -4.98 17.68 -3.37
CA LEU A 105 -5.37 16.61 -2.47
C LEU A 105 -5.72 17.19 -1.10
N TYR A 106 -6.97 17.03 -0.69
CA TYR A 106 -7.41 17.35 0.67
C TYR A 106 -7.23 16.12 1.57
N CYS A 107 -6.44 16.28 2.63
CA CYS A 107 -6.27 15.21 3.61
C CYS A 107 -7.25 15.45 4.77
N PRO A 108 -8.17 14.50 5.03
CA PRO A 108 -9.15 14.67 6.12
C PRO A 108 -8.51 14.69 7.51
N TYR A 109 -7.34 14.09 7.65
CA TYR A 109 -6.60 14.04 8.92
C TYR A 109 -5.83 15.33 9.19
N CYS A 110 -5.23 15.92 8.15
CA CYS A 110 -4.49 17.19 8.25
C CYS A 110 -5.41 18.40 8.05
N LYS A 111 -6.64 18.18 7.63
CA LYS A 111 -7.64 19.22 7.33
C LYS A 111 -7.13 20.24 6.33
N GLY A 112 -6.56 19.73 5.24
CA GLY A 112 -5.98 20.53 4.19
C GLY A 112 -4.88 19.77 3.47
N ARG A 113 -3.77 20.46 3.21
CA ARG A 113 -2.61 19.86 2.54
C ARG A 113 -2.04 18.71 3.37
N CYS A 114 -1.81 17.55 2.74
CA CYS A 114 -1.40 16.35 3.45
C CYS A 114 0.05 16.45 3.94
N LYS A 115 0.24 16.34 5.25
CA LYS A 115 1.54 16.28 5.92
C LYS A 115 1.85 14.89 6.47
N CYS A 116 1.02 13.90 6.16
CA CYS A 116 1.22 12.53 6.63
C CYS A 116 2.39 11.89 5.91
N ASP A 117 3.13 11.05 6.62
CA ASP A 117 4.10 10.17 6.00
C ASP A 117 3.39 8.98 5.38
N ALA A 118 4.08 8.30 4.47
CA ALA A 118 3.59 7.07 3.85
C ALA A 118 4.37 5.88 4.39
N GLU A 119 3.64 4.80 4.68
CA GLU A 119 4.25 3.52 5.02
C GLU A 119 4.02 2.55 3.87
N VAL A 120 5.09 1.98 3.36
CA VAL A 120 5.04 1.04 2.23
C VAL A 120 5.14 -0.38 2.77
N PHE A 121 4.14 -1.19 2.43
CA PHE A 121 4.08 -2.60 2.82
C PHE A 121 4.12 -3.49 1.60
N ILE A 122 4.64 -4.69 1.76
CA ILE A 122 4.77 -5.69 0.70
C ILE A 122 4.32 -7.06 1.21
N ARG A 123 3.73 -7.84 0.32
CA ARG A 123 3.47 -9.25 0.53
C ARG A 123 3.82 -10.04 -0.72
N ASN A 124 4.61 -11.11 -0.54
CA ASN A 124 4.89 -12.06 -1.61
C ASN A 124 3.66 -12.92 -1.90
N LEU A 125 3.40 -13.18 -3.19
CA LEU A 125 2.31 -14.02 -3.67
C LEU A 125 2.81 -15.34 -4.28
N VAL A 126 4.11 -15.51 -4.38
CA VAL A 126 4.74 -16.72 -4.92
C VAL A 126 5.62 -17.41 -3.88
#